data_b9a087f6c3f27f0417f454ce1c965ce6
#
_entry.id   b9a087f6c3f27f0417f454ce1c965ce6
#
_cell.length_a   1.000
_cell.length_b   1.000
_cell.length_c   1.000
_cell.angle_alpha   90.00
_cell.angle_beta   90.00
_cell.angle_gamma   90.00
#
_symmetry.space_group_name_H-M   'P 1'
#
loop_
_entity.id
_entity.type
_entity.pdbx_description
1 polymer ?
#
loop_
_entity_poly.entity_id
_entity_poly.type
_entity_poly.pdbx_seq_one_letter_code
_entity_poly.pdbx_strand_id
1 'polypeptide(L)'
;MIIDYVYGGKDYVMKSIDIQRNVGAHIIKFSFVFKGNKYYFSRNTSDTEYVNICNDKYEVTETITLEQYTNKLKSLYEFGDKDISFRDVVGRYIRVYGKDNLNEKHPLDVVGNEKPTQAMNALLKLYDLYAAISELEDLAKRKGDELSAFKNAQKYHIISKIGARQRKANDKQIAELEEEREKITDELNNSILDINSEKTDAILELKREISDYNKKIRAQRTKLIPLQENISGSRIISKDDLSMLKKFFPEIEIKRLEEIQNFHKEISAVLKEEIKEEISSVQNVIQLLEGNKAQVEQKIKEISEMSNLSQVILFKFAELQKKIEILSNQNKYYDELQVLSKEKKDADSRKQMMRMQQLSQLQNWINIKLQQLNDEIYHATKRPPIIMFDNKQYKFETIDDTGTGTCYRGMVLFDLAVLQDTCLPILVHDSVLLKQIEDVAIEKILDMYKDSKKQIFISLDKATSYSKKSQQILFDKKVLCLGPNGRELFGQSWSRK
;
A
#
# COMPACT_ATOMS: atom_id res chain seq x y z
N MET A 1 -5.61 -13.05 25.81
CA MET A 1 -6.77 -12.53 25.05
C MET A 1 -7.30 -11.20 25.59
N ILE A 2 -7.63 -11.03 26.90
CA ILE A 2 -8.13 -9.74 27.45
C ILE A 2 -7.14 -8.61 27.22
N ILE A 3 -5.84 -8.83 27.46
CA ILE A 3 -4.79 -7.83 27.19
C ILE A 3 -4.80 -7.42 25.71
N ASP A 4 -4.89 -8.39 24.80
CA ASP A 4 -5.01 -8.10 23.37
C ASP A 4 -6.23 -7.23 23.06
N TYR A 5 -7.36 -7.53 23.71
CA TYR A 5 -8.60 -6.74 23.56
C TYR A 5 -8.41 -5.30 24.04
N VAL A 6 -7.78 -5.09 25.17
CA VAL A 6 -7.42 -3.77 25.71
C VAL A 6 -6.57 -2.97 24.73
N TYR A 7 -5.64 -3.63 24.01
CA TYR A 7 -4.81 -3.00 22.98
C TYR A 7 -5.44 -2.98 21.57
N GLY A 8 -6.76 -3.10 21.49
CA GLY A 8 -7.51 -2.94 20.24
C GLY A 8 -7.72 -4.23 19.44
N GLY A 9 -7.37 -5.40 19.98
CA GLY A 9 -7.69 -6.70 19.37
C GLY A 9 -9.18 -7.01 19.39
N LYS A 10 -9.60 -7.99 18.59
CA LYS A 10 -10.99 -8.50 18.56
C LYS A 10 -11.07 -9.99 18.93
N ASP A 11 -9.93 -10.68 19.00
CA ASP A 11 -9.86 -12.15 19.18
C ASP A 11 -10.49 -12.61 20.49
N TYR A 12 -10.49 -11.80 21.54
CA TYR A 12 -11.16 -12.10 22.79
C TYR A 12 -12.67 -12.38 22.61
N VAL A 13 -13.32 -11.58 21.79
CA VAL A 13 -14.76 -11.76 21.50
C VAL A 13 -14.98 -12.82 20.44
N MET A 14 -14.16 -12.83 19.40
CA MET A 14 -14.35 -13.70 18.23
C MET A 14 -13.98 -15.17 18.50
N LYS A 15 -12.99 -15.42 19.34
CA LYS A 15 -12.46 -16.77 19.59
C LYS A 15 -12.87 -17.38 20.93
N SER A 16 -13.32 -16.58 21.92
CA SER A 16 -13.75 -17.06 23.23
C SER A 16 -15.27 -17.22 23.31
N ILE A 17 -15.83 -18.07 22.47
CA ILE A 17 -17.27 -18.30 22.35
C ILE A 17 -17.87 -18.86 23.67
N ASP A 18 -17.11 -19.64 24.41
CA ASP A 18 -17.48 -20.18 25.73
C ASP A 18 -17.71 -19.07 26.74
N ILE A 19 -16.88 -18.02 26.75
CA ILE A 19 -17.07 -16.84 27.61
C ILE A 19 -18.34 -16.09 27.22
N GLN A 20 -18.59 -15.90 25.92
CA GLN A 20 -19.81 -15.23 25.44
C GLN A 20 -21.07 -15.99 25.84
N ARG A 21 -21.04 -17.33 25.86
CA ARG A 21 -22.18 -18.16 26.27
C ARG A 21 -22.42 -18.17 27.78
N ASN A 22 -21.37 -18.20 28.59
CA ASN A 22 -21.48 -18.43 30.03
C ASN A 22 -21.45 -17.12 30.84
N VAL A 23 -20.83 -16.08 30.34
CA VAL A 23 -20.74 -14.75 31.00
C VAL A 23 -21.66 -13.74 30.33
N GLY A 24 -21.89 -13.88 29.03
CA GLY A 24 -22.66 -12.93 28.24
C GLY A 24 -21.89 -11.66 27.91
N ALA A 25 -22.63 -10.65 27.46
CA ALA A 25 -22.06 -9.34 27.18
C ALA A 25 -21.57 -8.66 28.47
N HIS A 26 -20.34 -8.18 28.44
CA HIS A 26 -19.73 -7.52 29.58
C HIS A 26 -18.80 -6.37 29.15
N ILE A 27 -18.44 -5.53 30.11
CA ILE A 27 -17.62 -4.35 29.86
C ILE A 27 -16.26 -4.55 30.53
N ILE A 28 -15.19 -4.42 29.77
CA ILE A 28 -13.82 -4.41 30.27
C ILE A 28 -13.43 -2.95 30.53
N LYS A 29 -13.14 -2.63 31.81
CA LYS A 29 -12.67 -1.31 32.26
C LYS A 29 -11.17 -1.38 32.50
N PHE A 30 -10.43 -0.41 32.00
CA PHE A 30 -8.97 -0.39 32.10
C PHE A 30 -8.43 1.04 32.06
N SER A 31 -7.20 1.22 32.51
CA SER A 31 -6.51 2.51 32.46
C SER A 31 -5.07 2.34 32.02
N PHE A 32 -4.55 3.38 31.39
CA PHE A 32 -3.12 3.54 31.09
C PHE A 32 -2.54 4.70 31.88
N VAL A 33 -1.24 4.63 32.13
CA VAL A 33 -0.50 5.74 32.74
C VAL A 33 0.60 6.16 31.75
N PHE A 34 0.52 7.41 31.27
CA PHE A 34 1.53 8.01 30.40
C PHE A 34 2.04 9.30 31.03
N LYS A 35 3.34 9.38 31.26
CA LYS A 35 3.98 10.58 31.84
C LYS A 35 3.29 11.07 33.14
N GLY A 36 2.86 10.09 33.95
CA GLY A 36 2.16 10.36 35.22
C GLY A 36 0.65 10.63 35.14
N ASN A 37 0.11 10.83 33.93
CA ASN A 37 -1.31 11.03 33.69
C ASN A 37 -2.03 9.69 33.47
N LYS A 38 -3.19 9.53 34.14
CA LYS A 38 -4.05 8.36 33.95
C LYS A 38 -5.11 8.62 32.90
N TYR A 39 -5.28 7.64 32.01
CA TYR A 39 -6.30 7.63 30.95
C TYR A 39 -7.19 6.43 31.17
N TYR A 40 -8.48 6.65 31.36
CA TYR A 40 -9.46 5.62 31.69
C TYR A 40 -10.29 5.29 30.45
N PHE A 41 -10.50 4.02 30.20
CA PHE A 41 -11.26 3.52 29.07
C PHE A 41 -12.17 2.39 29.49
N SER A 42 -13.24 2.18 28.73
CA SER A 42 -14.04 0.97 28.81
C SER A 42 -14.40 0.47 27.41
N ARG A 43 -14.48 -0.85 27.27
CA ARG A 43 -14.79 -1.48 26.00
C ARG A 43 -15.82 -2.59 26.21
N ASN A 44 -16.94 -2.53 25.47
CA ASN A 44 -18.02 -3.47 25.56
C ASN A 44 -17.77 -4.68 24.61
N THR A 45 -18.02 -5.91 25.07
CA THR A 45 -17.88 -7.12 24.24
C THR A 45 -19.03 -7.31 23.27
N SER A 46 -20.17 -6.64 23.45
CA SER A 46 -21.29 -6.67 22.49
C SER A 46 -21.06 -5.73 21.29
N ASP A 47 -20.19 -4.73 21.45
CA ASP A 47 -19.82 -3.83 20.35
C ASP A 47 -18.31 -3.60 20.35
N THR A 48 -17.64 -4.28 19.44
CA THR A 48 -16.18 -4.27 19.36
C THR A 48 -15.61 -3.11 18.57
N GLU A 49 -16.46 -2.34 17.88
CA GLU A 49 -16.03 -1.27 16.99
C GLU A 49 -15.85 0.07 17.72
N TYR A 50 -16.31 0.17 18.96
CA TYR A 50 -16.24 1.38 19.77
C TYR A 50 -15.50 1.17 21.07
N VAL A 51 -14.89 2.26 21.55
CA VAL A 51 -14.21 2.35 22.85
C VAL A 51 -14.68 3.63 23.53
N ASN A 52 -15.01 3.54 24.81
CA ASN A 52 -15.38 4.70 25.59
C ASN A 52 -14.17 5.28 26.30
N ILE A 53 -14.02 6.58 26.23
CA ILE A 53 -13.14 7.36 27.10
C ILE A 53 -13.93 7.66 28.37
N CYS A 54 -13.32 7.47 29.51
CA CYS A 54 -13.98 7.59 30.81
C CYS A 54 -13.25 8.56 31.74
N ASN A 55 -13.95 9.04 32.76
CA ASN A 55 -13.36 9.72 33.91
C ASN A 55 -12.75 8.69 34.91
N ASP A 56 -12.23 9.16 36.03
CA ASP A 56 -11.62 8.35 37.08
C ASP A 56 -12.59 7.37 37.79
N LYS A 57 -13.91 7.59 37.66
CA LYS A 57 -14.98 6.70 38.13
C LYS A 57 -15.46 5.72 37.07
N TYR A 58 -14.83 5.73 35.88
CA TYR A 58 -15.25 4.97 34.69
C TYR A 58 -16.65 5.35 34.15
N GLU A 59 -17.09 6.57 34.37
CA GLU A 59 -18.25 7.15 33.73
C GLU A 59 -17.84 7.60 32.32
N VAL A 60 -18.66 7.28 31.32
CA VAL A 60 -18.34 7.55 29.90
C VAL A 60 -18.42 9.07 29.64
N THR A 61 -17.34 9.63 29.15
CA THR A 61 -17.27 11.05 28.74
C THR A 61 -17.38 11.21 27.24
N GLU A 62 -16.84 10.22 26.47
CA GLU A 62 -16.82 10.23 25.02
C GLU A 62 -16.79 8.79 24.49
N THR A 63 -17.42 8.56 23.34
CA THR A 63 -17.33 7.29 22.61
C THR A 63 -16.62 7.51 21.28
N ILE A 64 -15.55 6.77 21.04
CA ILE A 64 -14.72 6.86 19.83
C ILE A 64 -14.69 5.53 19.11
N THR A 65 -14.40 5.56 17.80
CA THR A 65 -14.20 4.33 17.04
C THR A 65 -12.93 3.60 17.45
N LEU A 66 -12.86 2.30 17.19
CA LEU A 66 -11.67 1.48 17.45
C LEU A 66 -10.44 2.03 16.71
N GLU A 67 -10.61 2.56 15.51
CA GLU A 67 -9.53 3.20 14.74
C GLU A 67 -9.03 4.47 15.45
N GLN A 68 -9.93 5.37 15.87
CA GLN A 68 -9.56 6.55 16.63
C GLN A 68 -8.86 6.19 17.94
N TYR A 69 -9.32 5.13 18.61
CA TYR A 69 -8.69 4.63 19.82
C TYR A 69 -7.26 4.13 19.57
N THR A 70 -7.06 3.29 18.56
CA THR A 70 -5.72 2.77 18.23
C THR A 70 -4.77 3.86 17.76
N ASN A 71 -5.26 4.89 17.04
CA ASN A 71 -4.51 6.09 16.71
C ASN A 71 -4.14 6.92 17.93
N LYS A 72 -5.05 7.02 18.91
CA LYS A 72 -4.77 7.66 20.20
C LYS A 72 -3.68 6.90 20.97
N LEU A 73 -3.72 5.56 21.00
CA LEU A 73 -2.65 4.76 21.60
C LEU A 73 -1.33 4.95 20.85
N LYS A 74 -1.34 4.98 19.52
CA LYS A 74 -0.17 5.26 18.70
C LYS A 74 0.50 6.59 19.08
N SER A 75 -0.29 7.63 19.31
CA SER A 75 0.18 8.93 19.76
C SER A 75 0.71 8.89 21.20
N LEU A 76 -0.01 8.25 22.14
CA LEU A 76 0.38 8.15 23.54
C LEU A 76 1.68 7.35 23.76
N TYR A 77 1.92 6.35 22.93
CA TYR A 77 3.16 5.57 22.92
C TYR A 77 4.26 6.18 22.04
N GLU A 78 4.06 7.36 21.50
CA GLU A 78 5.07 8.12 20.75
C GLU A 78 5.66 7.36 19.54
N PHE A 79 4.79 6.71 18.75
CA PHE A 79 5.22 6.01 17.52
C PHE A 79 5.76 6.94 16.44
N GLY A 80 5.58 8.26 16.57
CA GLY A 80 5.92 9.23 15.54
C GLY A 80 5.06 9.09 14.28
N ASP A 81 5.56 9.63 13.18
CA ASP A 81 4.87 9.62 11.87
C ASP A 81 5.08 8.32 11.07
N LYS A 82 5.36 7.21 11.76
CA LYS A 82 5.56 5.93 11.10
C LYS A 82 4.29 5.48 10.39
N ASP A 83 4.42 5.16 9.11
CA ASP A 83 3.34 4.56 8.30
C ASP A 83 3.14 3.08 8.68
N ILE A 84 2.71 2.86 9.91
CA ILE A 84 2.37 1.55 10.44
C ILE A 84 1.21 1.67 11.40
N SER A 85 0.25 0.75 11.34
CA SER A 85 -0.85 0.74 12.28
C SER A 85 -0.39 0.26 13.66
N PHE A 86 -0.97 0.81 14.72
CA PHE A 86 -0.68 0.37 16.08
C PHE A 86 -0.94 -1.13 16.27
N ARG A 87 -2.01 -1.64 15.65
CA ARG A 87 -2.38 -3.06 15.74
C ARG A 87 -1.43 -3.99 14.99
N ASP A 88 -0.92 -3.56 13.83
CA ASP A 88 0.07 -4.36 13.08
C ASP A 88 1.34 -4.57 13.89
N VAL A 89 1.74 -3.58 14.70
CA VAL A 89 2.89 -3.71 15.58
C VAL A 89 2.57 -4.58 16.77
N VAL A 90 1.63 -4.13 17.61
CA VAL A 90 1.38 -4.75 18.92
C VAL A 90 0.82 -6.17 18.77
N GLY A 91 -0.04 -6.40 17.78
CA GLY A 91 -0.66 -7.69 17.54
C GLY A 91 0.33 -8.82 17.27
N ARG A 92 1.49 -8.52 16.66
CA ARG A 92 2.54 -9.51 16.35
C ARG A 92 3.22 -10.07 17.59
N TYR A 93 3.34 -9.26 18.63
CA TYR A 93 4.11 -9.57 19.84
C TYR A 93 3.22 -9.88 21.05
N ILE A 94 1.94 -10.07 20.84
CA ILE A 94 1.00 -10.65 21.80
C ILE A 94 0.91 -12.16 21.51
N ARG A 95 1.78 -12.94 22.12
CA ARG A 95 1.92 -14.38 21.94
C ARG A 95 1.03 -15.12 22.93
N VAL A 96 -0.22 -15.38 22.55
CA VAL A 96 -1.19 -16.07 23.39
C VAL A 96 -1.85 -17.21 22.65
N TYR A 97 -2.25 -18.25 23.39
CA TYR A 97 -2.96 -19.40 22.82
C TYR A 97 -4.18 -18.96 21.98
N GLY A 98 -4.35 -19.59 20.83
CA GLY A 98 -5.47 -19.34 19.90
C GLY A 98 -5.31 -18.11 19.00
N LYS A 99 -4.14 -17.47 18.98
CA LYS A 99 -3.87 -16.29 18.15
C LYS A 99 -3.14 -16.59 16.84
N ASP A 100 -2.74 -17.84 16.60
CA ASP A 100 -2.06 -18.32 15.39
C ASP A 100 -0.69 -17.65 15.10
N ASN A 101 -0.06 -17.02 16.10
CA ASN A 101 1.24 -16.37 16.01
C ASN A 101 2.32 -17.03 16.89
N LEU A 102 2.16 -18.32 17.18
CA LEU A 102 3.10 -19.12 17.99
C LEU A 102 4.01 -20.01 17.14
N ASN A 103 4.16 -19.71 15.84
CA ASN A 103 5.08 -20.45 14.98
C ASN A 103 6.52 -20.00 15.24
N GLU A 104 7.26 -20.84 15.97
CA GLU A 104 8.62 -20.55 16.41
C GLU A 104 9.65 -20.45 15.28
N LYS A 105 9.32 -20.99 14.09
CA LYS A 105 10.15 -20.87 12.88
C LYS A 105 9.81 -19.65 12.05
N HIS A 106 8.62 -19.08 12.27
CA HIS A 106 8.13 -17.91 11.56
C HIS A 106 7.62 -16.84 12.54
N PRO A 107 8.50 -16.25 13.37
CA PRO A 107 8.10 -15.32 14.42
C PRO A 107 7.47 -14.02 13.93
N LEU A 108 7.61 -13.69 12.65
CA LEU A 108 6.99 -12.51 12.05
C LEU A 108 5.55 -12.73 11.58
N ASP A 109 5.12 -13.99 11.40
CA ASP A 109 3.80 -14.30 10.87
C ASP A 109 2.73 -14.11 11.96
N VAL A 110 1.67 -13.38 11.63
CA VAL A 110 0.58 -13.05 12.59
C VAL A 110 -0.68 -13.82 12.29
N VAL A 111 -0.94 -14.07 11.01
CA VAL A 111 -2.14 -14.78 10.53
C VAL A 111 -1.76 -15.62 9.32
N GLY A 112 -2.32 -16.83 9.22
CA GLY A 112 -1.94 -17.82 8.21
C GLY A 112 -2.02 -17.43 6.73
N ASN A 113 -2.50 -16.25 6.41
CA ASN A 113 -2.62 -15.72 5.05
C ASN A 113 -1.77 -14.46 4.79
N GLU A 114 -0.97 -14.02 5.73
CA GLU A 114 -0.09 -12.87 5.53
C GLU A 114 1.10 -13.24 4.64
N LYS A 115 1.35 -12.41 3.63
CA LYS A 115 2.54 -12.60 2.78
C LYS A 115 3.80 -12.26 3.59
N PRO A 116 4.87 -13.07 3.53
CA PRO A 116 6.11 -12.80 4.25
C PRO A 116 6.67 -11.39 3.98
N THR A 117 6.46 -10.85 2.78
CA THR A 117 6.86 -9.48 2.43
C THR A 117 6.13 -8.42 3.26
N GLN A 118 4.88 -8.64 3.65
CA GLN A 118 4.13 -7.70 4.50
C GLN A 118 4.67 -7.72 5.93
N ALA A 119 4.93 -8.92 6.46
CA ALA A 119 5.54 -9.10 7.76
C ALA A 119 6.94 -8.45 7.85
N MET A 120 7.77 -8.64 6.81
CA MET A 120 9.08 -7.99 6.69
C MET A 120 8.97 -6.47 6.61
N ASN A 121 7.99 -5.94 5.85
CA ASN A 121 7.75 -4.50 5.76
C ASN A 121 7.33 -3.90 7.12
N ALA A 122 6.48 -4.60 7.88
CA ALA A 122 6.10 -4.15 9.22
C ALA A 122 7.33 -4.05 10.13
N LEU A 123 8.25 -5.01 10.05
CA LEU A 123 9.50 -4.98 10.82
C LEU A 123 10.43 -3.85 10.35
N LEU A 124 10.60 -3.64 9.04
CA LEU A 124 11.37 -2.51 8.49
C LEU A 124 10.82 -1.16 8.95
N LYS A 125 9.49 -1.00 8.96
CA LYS A 125 8.81 0.20 9.47
C LYS A 125 9.07 0.42 10.96
N LEU A 126 9.07 -0.66 11.72
CA LEU A 126 9.30 -0.61 13.17
C LEU A 126 10.74 -0.16 13.50
N TYR A 127 11.72 -0.58 12.70
CA TYR A 127 13.13 -0.18 12.82
C TYR A 127 13.50 1.11 12.06
N ASP A 128 12.52 1.86 11.54
CA ASP A 128 12.73 3.11 10.78
C ASP A 128 13.54 2.95 9.48
N LEU A 129 13.53 1.76 8.90
CA LEU A 129 14.27 1.45 7.67
C LEU A 129 13.40 1.47 6.41
N TYR A 130 12.09 1.70 6.53
CA TYR A 130 11.17 1.58 5.41
C TYR A 130 11.01 2.88 4.59
N ALA A 131 11.27 4.05 5.17
CA ALA A 131 11.01 5.34 4.52
C ALA A 131 11.69 5.46 3.14
N ALA A 132 12.99 5.12 3.05
CA ALA A 132 13.73 5.15 1.80
C ALA A 132 13.21 4.14 0.76
N ILE A 133 12.62 3.02 1.19
CA ILE A 133 11.97 2.04 0.32
C ILE A 133 10.64 2.60 -0.19
N SER A 134 9.84 3.22 0.68
CA SER A 134 8.54 3.82 0.35
C SER A 134 8.65 4.87 -0.75
N GLU A 135 9.63 5.78 -0.65
CA GLU A 135 9.87 6.80 -1.69
C GLU A 135 10.17 6.17 -3.07
N LEU A 136 10.95 5.09 -3.08
CA LEU A 136 11.28 4.38 -4.32
C LEU A 136 10.11 3.49 -4.81
N GLU A 137 9.26 3.01 -3.92
CA GLU A 137 8.00 2.32 -4.29
C GLU A 137 7.06 3.28 -4.99
N ASP A 138 6.88 4.49 -4.46
CA ASP A 138 6.04 5.52 -5.07
C ASP A 138 6.61 5.98 -6.43
N LEU A 139 7.93 6.12 -6.53
CA LEU A 139 8.58 6.42 -7.82
C LEU A 139 8.35 5.28 -8.83
N ALA A 140 8.58 4.04 -8.43
CA ALA A 140 8.38 2.89 -9.29
C ALA A 140 6.91 2.71 -9.71
N LYS A 141 5.97 3.02 -8.82
CA LYS A 141 4.53 3.04 -9.11
C LYS A 141 4.21 4.11 -10.15
N ARG A 142 4.62 5.36 -9.94
CA ARG A 142 4.40 6.46 -10.90
C ARG A 142 4.94 6.11 -12.28
N LYS A 143 6.20 5.58 -12.36
CA LYS A 143 6.77 5.15 -13.65
C LYS A 143 6.03 3.96 -14.27
N GLY A 144 5.45 3.10 -13.46
CA GLY A 144 4.57 2.02 -13.91
C GLY A 144 3.25 2.54 -14.49
N ASP A 145 2.65 3.53 -13.85
CA ASP A 145 1.40 4.16 -14.28
C ASP A 145 1.61 4.93 -15.59
N GLU A 146 2.72 5.70 -15.71
CA GLU A 146 3.11 6.39 -16.96
C GLU A 146 3.26 5.39 -18.12
N LEU A 147 4.01 4.31 -17.93
CA LEU A 147 4.19 3.26 -18.93
C LEU A 147 2.88 2.56 -19.29
N SER A 148 2.01 2.33 -18.31
CA SER A 148 0.71 1.69 -18.51
C SER A 148 -0.23 2.59 -19.29
N ALA A 149 -0.27 3.89 -18.97
CA ALA A 149 -1.05 4.89 -19.71
C ALA A 149 -0.60 4.94 -21.17
N PHE A 150 0.71 4.96 -21.42
CA PHE A 150 1.26 4.96 -22.77
C PHE A 150 0.89 3.69 -23.55
N LYS A 151 1.01 2.52 -22.93
CA LYS A 151 0.60 1.24 -23.54
C LYS A 151 -0.89 1.16 -23.83
N ASN A 152 -1.73 1.75 -22.96
CA ASN A 152 -3.15 1.82 -23.19
C ASN A 152 -3.49 2.75 -24.37
N ALA A 153 -2.81 3.89 -24.52
CA ALA A 153 -2.95 4.74 -25.68
C ALA A 153 -2.61 4.00 -27.00
N GLN A 154 -1.60 3.11 -26.98
CA GLN A 154 -1.30 2.23 -28.11
C GLN A 154 -2.38 1.16 -28.33
N LYS A 155 -2.90 0.57 -27.27
CA LYS A 155 -3.95 -0.46 -27.31
C LYS A 155 -5.25 0.08 -27.92
N TYR A 156 -5.60 1.32 -27.60
CA TYR A 156 -6.79 1.98 -28.13
C TYR A 156 -6.55 2.73 -29.45
N HIS A 157 -5.40 2.50 -30.08
CA HIS A 157 -5.04 3.12 -31.37
C HIS A 157 -5.02 4.66 -31.37
N ILE A 158 -4.88 5.30 -30.20
CA ILE A 158 -4.70 6.74 -30.08
C ILE A 158 -3.33 7.14 -30.61
N ILE A 159 -2.32 6.33 -30.31
CA ILE A 159 -0.96 6.44 -30.84
C ILE A 159 -0.57 5.15 -31.54
N SER A 160 0.29 5.24 -32.56
CA SER A 160 0.71 4.10 -33.33
C SER A 160 1.67 3.20 -32.55
N LYS A 161 1.55 1.89 -32.74
CA LYS A 161 2.47 0.90 -32.19
C LYS A 161 3.29 0.31 -33.35
N ILE A 162 4.60 0.46 -33.28
CA ILE A 162 5.53 -0.15 -34.23
C ILE A 162 6.57 -0.99 -33.51
N GLY A 163 7.21 -1.92 -34.25
CA GLY A 163 8.33 -2.70 -33.75
C GLY A 163 9.69 -2.14 -34.23
N ALA A 164 10.78 -2.66 -33.67
CA ALA A 164 12.14 -2.22 -33.98
C ALA A 164 12.49 -2.31 -35.47
N ARG A 165 11.97 -3.34 -36.17
CA ARG A 165 12.18 -3.48 -37.63
C ARG A 165 11.49 -2.36 -38.41
N GLN A 166 10.25 -2.04 -38.03
CA GLN A 166 9.46 -0.97 -38.65
C GLN A 166 10.09 0.39 -38.36
N ARG A 167 10.57 0.62 -37.15
CA ARG A 167 11.27 1.86 -36.77
C ARG A 167 12.48 2.13 -37.68
N LYS A 168 13.30 1.10 -37.94
CA LYS A 168 14.44 1.19 -38.88
C LYS A 168 14.01 1.36 -40.33
N ALA A 169 12.89 0.73 -40.73
CA ALA A 169 12.34 0.91 -42.09
C ALA A 169 11.81 2.32 -42.26
N ASN A 170 11.14 2.88 -41.24
CA ASN A 170 10.66 4.26 -41.23
C ASN A 170 11.82 5.25 -41.39
N ASP A 171 12.96 5.05 -40.70
CA ASP A 171 14.14 5.92 -40.86
C ASP A 171 14.63 6.01 -42.31
N LYS A 172 14.71 4.85 -42.99
CA LYS A 172 15.10 4.81 -44.40
C LYS A 172 14.07 5.51 -45.28
N GLN A 173 12.81 5.22 -45.06
CA GLN A 173 11.72 5.82 -45.81
C GLN A 173 11.62 7.32 -45.58
N ILE A 174 11.87 7.81 -44.38
CA ILE A 174 11.93 9.25 -44.07
C ILE A 174 13.05 9.89 -44.86
N ALA A 175 14.26 9.29 -44.89
CA ALA A 175 15.38 9.84 -45.65
C ALA A 175 15.09 9.89 -47.16
N GLU A 176 14.48 8.84 -47.74
CA GLU A 176 14.05 8.82 -49.13
C GLU A 176 13.01 9.89 -49.45
N LEU A 177 12.02 10.05 -48.56
CA LEU A 177 10.96 11.08 -48.70
C LEU A 177 11.51 12.49 -48.51
N GLU A 178 12.50 12.68 -47.63
CA GLU A 178 13.17 13.99 -47.43
C GLU A 178 13.98 14.39 -48.66
N GLU A 179 14.68 13.45 -49.30
CA GLU A 179 15.38 13.69 -50.56
C GLU A 179 14.41 14.02 -51.68
N GLU A 180 13.28 13.31 -51.78
CA GLU A 180 12.23 13.62 -52.77
C GLU A 180 11.61 15.00 -52.50
N ARG A 181 11.37 15.35 -51.25
CA ARG A 181 10.86 16.67 -50.84
C ARG A 181 11.82 17.79 -51.19
N GLU A 182 13.14 17.58 -51.02
CA GLU A 182 14.18 18.53 -51.39
C GLU A 182 14.19 18.82 -52.89
N LYS A 183 14.15 17.72 -53.73
CA LYS A 183 14.04 17.85 -55.20
C LYS A 183 12.79 18.66 -55.63
N ILE A 184 11.65 18.39 -54.99
CA ILE A 184 10.42 19.14 -55.27
C ILE A 184 10.54 20.60 -54.78
N THR A 185 11.26 20.86 -53.70
CA THR A 185 11.51 22.23 -53.24
C THR A 185 12.38 23.00 -54.20
N ASP A 186 13.41 22.34 -54.80
CA ASP A 186 14.25 22.93 -55.82
C ASP A 186 13.49 23.16 -57.14
N GLU A 187 12.62 22.24 -57.56
CA GLU A 187 11.69 22.44 -58.68
C GLU A 187 10.73 23.61 -58.43
N LEU A 188 10.19 23.72 -57.23
CA LEU A 188 9.35 24.87 -56.81
C LEU A 188 10.13 26.18 -56.85
N ASN A 189 11.33 26.24 -56.31
CA ASN A 189 12.18 27.40 -56.30
C ASN A 189 12.56 27.84 -57.73
N ASN A 190 12.85 26.90 -58.60
CA ASN A 190 13.15 27.18 -60.03
C ASN A 190 11.91 27.58 -60.84
N SER A 191 10.72 27.09 -60.47
CA SER A 191 9.45 27.46 -61.11
C SER A 191 8.86 28.74 -60.58
N ILE A 192 9.24 29.19 -59.39
CA ILE A 192 8.78 30.40 -58.68
C ILE A 192 9.49 31.67 -59.14
N LEU A 193 10.60 31.52 -59.89
CA LEU A 193 11.19 32.71 -60.56
C LEU A 193 10.25 33.44 -61.52
N ASP A 194 9.10 32.80 -61.87
CA ASP A 194 8.08 33.38 -62.73
C ASP A 194 6.75 33.78 -62.07
N ILE A 195 6.45 33.38 -60.80
CA ILE A 195 5.14 33.69 -60.18
C ILE A 195 5.24 33.93 -58.66
N ASN A 196 5.26 35.22 -58.22
CA ASN A 196 4.85 35.73 -56.89
C ASN A 196 5.29 34.89 -55.63
N SER A 197 6.47 35.12 -55.10
CA SER A 197 7.00 34.56 -53.84
C SER A 197 6.07 34.86 -52.63
N GLU A 198 5.43 36.00 -52.58
CA GLU A 198 4.55 36.40 -51.46
C GLU A 198 3.33 35.49 -51.26
N LYS A 199 2.74 34.92 -52.33
CA LYS A 199 1.58 34.02 -52.21
C LYS A 199 1.96 32.61 -51.71
N THR A 200 3.17 32.17 -52.01
CA THR A 200 3.65 30.84 -51.59
C THR A 200 4.00 30.81 -50.11
N ASP A 201 4.62 31.89 -49.60
CA ASP A 201 4.93 32.02 -48.18
C ASP A 201 3.65 32.11 -47.34
N ALA A 202 2.63 32.84 -47.83
CA ALA A 202 1.31 32.92 -47.18
C ALA A 202 0.62 31.54 -47.10
N ILE A 203 0.67 30.73 -48.17
CA ILE A 203 0.12 29.34 -48.14
C ILE A 203 0.88 28.42 -47.19
N LEU A 204 2.21 28.54 -47.10
CA LEU A 204 3.03 27.76 -46.19
C LEU A 204 2.74 28.12 -44.72
N GLU A 205 2.51 29.39 -44.43
CA GLU A 205 2.14 29.90 -43.11
C GLU A 205 0.76 29.38 -42.67
N LEU A 206 -0.23 29.47 -43.56
CA LEU A 206 -1.59 28.95 -43.35
C LEU A 206 -1.59 27.43 -43.12
N LYS A 207 -0.71 26.68 -43.79
CA LYS A 207 -0.58 25.22 -43.60
C LYS A 207 0.09 24.86 -42.25
N ARG A 208 1.01 25.68 -41.75
CA ARG A 208 1.55 25.56 -40.39
C ARG A 208 0.42 25.76 -39.38
N GLU A 209 -0.42 26.74 -39.60
CA GLU A 209 -1.58 27.02 -38.75
C GLU A 209 -2.56 25.82 -38.69
N ILE A 210 -2.86 25.18 -39.83
CA ILE A 210 -3.63 23.93 -39.86
C ILE A 210 -2.98 22.80 -39.06
N SER A 211 -1.68 22.67 -39.18
CA SER A 211 -0.93 21.65 -38.40
C SER A 211 -1.09 21.88 -36.90
N ASP A 212 -1.04 23.12 -36.46
CA ASP A 212 -1.22 23.49 -35.04
C ASP A 212 -2.67 23.29 -34.56
N TYR A 213 -3.67 23.61 -35.39
CA TYR A 213 -5.05 23.23 -35.05
C TYR A 213 -5.23 21.73 -34.93
N ASN A 214 -4.63 20.94 -35.82
CA ASN A 214 -4.67 19.46 -35.71
C ASN A 214 -4.05 18.95 -34.44
N LYS A 215 -2.92 19.52 -33.98
CA LYS A 215 -2.31 19.16 -32.69
C LYS A 215 -3.22 19.46 -31.50
N LYS A 216 -3.82 20.68 -31.50
CA LYS A 216 -4.75 21.12 -30.46
C LYS A 216 -6.01 20.26 -30.41
N ILE A 217 -6.60 19.92 -31.55
CA ILE A 217 -7.77 19.03 -31.65
C ILE A 217 -7.44 17.64 -31.10
N ARG A 218 -6.29 17.07 -31.47
CA ARG A 218 -5.84 15.76 -30.93
C ARG A 218 -5.70 15.81 -29.42
N ALA A 219 -5.07 16.85 -28.88
CA ALA A 219 -4.90 17.01 -27.43
C ALA A 219 -6.25 17.08 -26.69
N GLN A 220 -7.25 17.77 -27.25
CA GLN A 220 -8.58 17.83 -26.65
C GLN A 220 -9.35 16.50 -26.77
N ARG A 221 -9.24 15.81 -27.90
CA ARG A 221 -9.84 14.47 -28.08
C ARG A 221 -9.26 13.43 -27.10
N THR A 222 -7.97 13.53 -26.77
CA THR A 222 -7.34 12.66 -25.77
C THR A 222 -7.91 12.87 -24.36
N LYS A 223 -8.38 14.09 -24.04
CA LYS A 223 -9.05 14.37 -22.75
C LYS A 223 -10.47 13.79 -22.68
N LEU A 224 -11.16 13.66 -23.81
CA LEU A 224 -12.54 13.14 -23.85
C LEU A 224 -12.67 11.68 -23.44
N ILE A 225 -11.67 10.86 -23.77
CA ILE A 225 -11.75 9.41 -23.57
C ILE A 225 -11.89 9.04 -22.08
N PRO A 226 -11.01 9.48 -21.15
CA PRO A 226 -11.16 9.14 -19.74
C PRO A 226 -12.44 9.74 -19.12
N LEU A 227 -12.90 10.89 -19.61
CA LEU A 227 -14.16 11.49 -19.14
C LEU A 227 -15.37 10.64 -19.53
N GLN A 228 -15.40 10.10 -20.75
CA GLN A 228 -16.46 9.22 -21.22
C GLN A 228 -16.45 7.85 -20.52
N GLU A 229 -15.28 7.30 -20.24
CA GLU A 229 -15.15 6.05 -19.48
C GLU A 229 -15.66 6.19 -18.03
N ASN A 230 -15.41 7.32 -17.38
CA ASN A 230 -15.87 7.58 -16.02
C ASN A 230 -17.41 7.67 -15.89
N ILE A 231 -18.11 8.06 -16.96
CA ILE A 231 -19.58 8.05 -16.97
C ILE A 231 -20.15 6.63 -17.07
N SER A 232 -19.47 5.73 -17.79
CA SER A 232 -19.99 4.38 -18.09
C SER A 232 -19.69 3.34 -16.99
N GLY A 233 -18.79 3.63 -16.05
CA GLY A 233 -18.20 2.65 -15.13
C GLY A 233 -18.93 2.39 -13.80
N SER A 234 -20.01 3.08 -13.44
CA SER A 234 -20.68 2.89 -12.16
C SER A 234 -21.69 1.73 -12.19
N ARG A 235 -21.30 0.55 -11.65
CA ARG A 235 -22.26 -0.51 -11.31
C ARG A 235 -23.14 -0.06 -10.13
N ILE A 236 -24.42 0.06 -10.40
CA ILE A 236 -25.45 0.27 -9.36
C ILE A 236 -25.77 -1.11 -8.76
N ILE A 237 -25.58 -1.25 -7.45
CA ILE A 237 -26.04 -2.43 -6.71
C ILE A 237 -27.57 -2.44 -6.75
N SER A 238 -28.17 -3.53 -7.21
CA SER A 238 -29.62 -3.63 -7.34
C SER A 238 -30.27 -3.93 -5.98
N LYS A 239 -31.58 -3.65 -5.86
CA LYS A 239 -32.35 -4.04 -4.66
C LYS A 239 -32.34 -5.55 -4.41
N ASP A 240 -32.18 -6.34 -5.45
CA ASP A 240 -32.09 -7.80 -5.37
C ASP A 240 -30.76 -8.24 -4.78
N ASP A 241 -29.66 -7.54 -5.08
CA ASP A 241 -28.35 -7.79 -4.48
C ASP A 241 -28.36 -7.48 -2.96
N LEU A 242 -29.04 -6.43 -2.54
CA LEU A 242 -29.24 -6.08 -1.12
C LEU A 242 -30.13 -7.11 -0.39
N SER A 243 -31.11 -7.68 -1.07
CA SER A 243 -31.96 -8.75 -0.52
C SER A 243 -31.20 -10.07 -0.35
N MET A 244 -30.24 -10.36 -1.21
CA MET A 244 -29.32 -11.49 -1.07
C MET A 244 -28.37 -11.32 0.13
N LEU A 245 -27.85 -10.13 0.36
CA LEU A 245 -27.00 -9.83 1.51
C LEU A 245 -27.71 -10.14 2.84
N LYS A 246 -29.01 -9.89 2.94
CA LYS A 246 -29.81 -10.23 4.14
C LYS A 246 -29.87 -11.73 4.42
N LYS A 247 -29.78 -12.58 3.41
CA LYS A 247 -29.75 -14.05 3.60
C LYS A 247 -28.44 -14.54 4.23
N PHE A 248 -27.33 -13.83 3.98
CA PHE A 248 -26.02 -14.20 4.49
C PHE A 248 -25.67 -13.47 5.81
N PHE A 249 -26.28 -12.30 6.04
CA PHE A 249 -26.03 -11.47 7.22
C PHE A 249 -27.37 -10.96 7.79
N PRO A 250 -28.07 -11.75 8.61
CA PRO A 250 -29.42 -11.43 9.10
C PRO A 250 -29.52 -10.14 9.94
N GLU A 251 -28.42 -9.71 10.55
CA GLU A 251 -28.36 -8.55 11.46
C GLU A 251 -27.98 -7.22 10.78
N ILE A 252 -27.82 -7.22 9.45
CA ILE A 252 -27.51 -5.97 8.73
C ILE A 252 -28.72 -5.03 8.75
N GLU A 253 -28.52 -3.82 9.26
CA GLU A 253 -29.48 -2.72 9.12
C GLU A 253 -29.55 -2.25 7.65
N ILE A 254 -30.46 -2.86 6.88
CA ILE A 254 -30.66 -2.54 5.46
C ILE A 254 -30.96 -1.05 5.26
N LYS A 255 -31.66 -0.40 6.19
CA LYS A 255 -31.95 1.03 6.15
C LYS A 255 -30.69 1.89 6.06
N ARG A 256 -29.66 1.58 6.84
CA ARG A 256 -28.36 2.28 6.79
C ARG A 256 -27.60 2.02 5.48
N LEU A 257 -27.68 0.80 4.96
CA LEU A 257 -27.08 0.47 3.65
C LEU A 257 -27.81 1.19 2.50
N GLU A 258 -29.14 1.29 2.56
CA GLU A 258 -29.93 2.06 1.59
C GLU A 258 -29.62 3.58 1.69
N GLU A 259 -29.45 4.13 2.88
CA GLU A 259 -29.06 5.53 3.08
C GLU A 259 -27.65 5.81 2.52
N ILE A 260 -26.69 4.94 2.79
CA ILE A 260 -25.31 5.03 2.23
C ILE A 260 -25.36 4.87 0.70
N GLN A 261 -26.15 3.94 0.18
CA GLN A 261 -26.30 3.75 -1.25
C GLN A 261 -26.98 4.95 -1.93
N ASN A 262 -27.99 5.54 -1.30
CA ASN A 262 -28.63 6.75 -1.80
C ASN A 262 -27.67 7.94 -1.77
N PHE A 263 -26.90 8.10 -0.71
CA PHE A 263 -25.84 9.13 -0.62
C PHE A 263 -24.77 8.95 -1.71
N HIS A 264 -24.27 7.72 -1.92
CA HIS A 264 -23.37 7.44 -3.03
C HIS A 264 -23.98 7.65 -4.40
N LYS A 265 -25.28 7.38 -4.56
CA LYS A 265 -26.02 7.62 -5.80
C LYS A 265 -26.17 9.11 -6.07
N GLU A 266 -26.44 9.91 -5.04
CA GLU A 266 -26.55 11.39 -5.18
C GLU A 266 -25.19 12.01 -5.50
N ILE A 267 -24.11 11.62 -4.79
CA ILE A 267 -22.75 12.08 -5.12
C ILE A 267 -22.34 11.65 -6.52
N SER A 268 -22.63 10.40 -6.91
CA SER A 268 -22.34 9.90 -8.26
C SER A 268 -23.16 10.62 -9.32
N ALA A 269 -24.37 11.07 -9.03
CA ALA A 269 -25.18 11.87 -9.93
C ALA A 269 -24.61 13.27 -10.13
N VAL A 270 -24.18 13.93 -9.06
CA VAL A 270 -23.51 15.25 -9.13
C VAL A 270 -22.21 15.17 -9.92
N LEU A 271 -21.36 14.17 -9.60
CA LEU A 271 -20.10 13.95 -10.32
C LEU A 271 -20.33 13.63 -11.81
N LYS A 272 -21.38 12.86 -12.14
CA LYS A 272 -21.74 12.60 -13.54
C LYS A 272 -22.19 13.84 -14.27
N GLU A 273 -22.93 14.72 -13.62
CA GLU A 273 -23.35 15.98 -14.21
C GLU A 273 -22.14 16.90 -14.46
N GLU A 274 -21.25 17.04 -13.51
CA GLU A 274 -20.00 17.80 -13.64
C GLU A 274 -19.11 17.24 -14.77
N ILE A 275 -18.98 15.92 -14.87
CA ILE A 275 -18.23 15.28 -15.96
C ILE A 275 -18.92 15.51 -17.32
N LYS A 276 -20.26 15.52 -17.38
CA LYS A 276 -20.99 15.85 -18.62
C LYS A 276 -20.78 17.29 -19.04
N GLU A 277 -20.79 18.24 -18.11
CA GLU A 277 -20.47 19.64 -18.39
C GLU A 277 -19.03 19.78 -18.91
N GLU A 278 -18.07 19.08 -18.32
CA GLU A 278 -16.68 19.06 -18.79
C GLU A 278 -16.57 18.44 -20.20
N ILE A 279 -17.27 17.33 -20.47
CA ILE A 279 -17.34 16.74 -21.81
C ILE A 279 -17.92 17.74 -22.82
N SER A 280 -19.01 18.40 -22.47
CA SER A 280 -19.63 19.43 -23.33
C SER A 280 -18.68 20.59 -23.60
N SER A 281 -17.97 21.05 -22.57
CA SER A 281 -16.94 22.09 -22.68
C SER A 281 -15.82 21.67 -23.64
N VAL A 282 -15.26 20.48 -23.49
CA VAL A 282 -14.21 19.96 -24.36
C VAL A 282 -14.70 19.75 -25.78
N GLN A 283 -15.96 19.30 -25.99
CA GLN A 283 -16.57 19.16 -27.31
C GLN A 283 -16.76 20.52 -27.99
N ASN A 284 -17.20 21.54 -27.27
CA ASN A 284 -17.34 22.90 -27.79
C ASN A 284 -15.98 23.46 -28.21
N VAL A 285 -14.91 23.22 -27.45
CA VAL A 285 -13.56 23.62 -27.83
C VAL A 285 -13.10 22.91 -29.09
N ILE A 286 -13.38 21.60 -29.23
CA ILE A 286 -13.06 20.85 -30.46
C ILE A 286 -13.80 21.44 -31.65
N GLN A 287 -15.10 21.72 -31.54
CA GLN A 287 -15.92 22.29 -32.60
C GLN A 287 -15.43 23.68 -33.04
N LEU A 288 -15.03 24.52 -32.08
CA LEU A 288 -14.43 25.83 -32.35
C LEU A 288 -13.10 25.68 -33.11
N LEU A 289 -12.23 24.77 -32.69
CA LEU A 289 -10.95 24.53 -33.36
C LEU A 289 -11.13 23.94 -34.76
N GLU A 290 -12.12 23.07 -34.99
CA GLU A 290 -12.50 22.53 -36.31
C GLU A 290 -13.07 23.62 -37.20
N GLY A 291 -13.89 24.51 -36.67
CA GLY A 291 -14.42 25.68 -37.39
C GLY A 291 -13.31 26.63 -37.84
N ASN A 292 -12.38 26.96 -36.96
CA ASN A 292 -11.23 27.82 -37.30
C ASN A 292 -10.32 27.15 -38.34
N LYS A 293 -10.06 25.85 -38.23
CA LYS A 293 -9.33 25.07 -39.22
C LYS A 293 -9.99 25.15 -40.60
N ALA A 294 -11.31 24.95 -40.67
CA ALA A 294 -12.07 25.02 -41.93
C ALA A 294 -11.99 26.41 -42.62
N GLN A 295 -11.96 27.48 -41.80
CA GLN A 295 -11.76 28.85 -42.34
C GLN A 295 -10.36 29.03 -42.96
N VAL A 296 -9.32 28.46 -42.34
CA VAL A 296 -7.96 28.49 -42.88
C VAL A 296 -7.85 27.64 -44.15
N GLU A 297 -8.50 26.47 -44.21
CA GLU A 297 -8.58 25.63 -45.40
C GLU A 297 -9.29 26.33 -46.55
N GLN A 298 -10.35 27.09 -46.26
CA GLN A 298 -11.06 27.92 -47.25
C GLN A 298 -10.15 29.02 -47.81
N LYS A 299 -9.40 29.73 -46.97
CA LYS A 299 -8.43 30.74 -47.42
C LYS A 299 -7.35 30.15 -48.33
N ILE A 300 -6.83 28.97 -48.02
CA ILE A 300 -5.86 28.26 -48.89
C ILE A 300 -6.51 28.00 -50.27
N LYS A 301 -7.76 27.55 -50.29
CA LYS A 301 -8.50 27.28 -51.54
C LYS A 301 -8.64 28.53 -52.39
N GLU A 302 -8.99 29.65 -51.79
CA GLU A 302 -9.15 30.95 -52.49
C GLU A 302 -7.84 31.47 -53.12
N ILE A 303 -6.69 31.28 -52.41
CA ILE A 303 -5.37 31.69 -52.90
C ILE A 303 -4.88 30.75 -54.01
N SER A 304 -5.27 29.45 -53.98
CA SER A 304 -4.76 28.42 -54.89
C SER A 304 -5.49 28.31 -56.24
N GLU A 305 -6.65 28.95 -56.42
CA GLU A 305 -7.42 28.88 -57.67
C GLU A 305 -6.74 29.58 -58.88
N MET A 306 -5.52 30.11 -58.71
CA MET A 306 -4.86 30.95 -59.73
C MET A 306 -3.69 30.31 -60.50
N SER A 307 -3.30 29.02 -60.33
CA SER A 307 -2.41 28.35 -61.28
C SER A 307 -2.37 26.80 -61.11
N ASN A 308 -2.69 26.08 -62.19
CA ASN A 308 -2.84 24.61 -62.20
C ASN A 308 -1.50 23.81 -62.01
N LEU A 309 -0.35 24.36 -62.40
CA LEU A 309 0.94 23.63 -62.28
C LEU A 309 1.51 23.68 -60.89
N SER A 310 1.45 24.84 -60.22
CA SER A 310 1.89 25.02 -58.84
C SER A 310 1.03 24.23 -57.82
N GLN A 311 -0.25 24.00 -58.13
CA GLN A 311 -1.15 23.20 -57.31
C GLN A 311 -0.69 21.73 -57.20
N VAL A 312 -0.36 21.08 -58.31
CA VAL A 312 0.08 19.66 -58.34
C VAL A 312 1.35 19.47 -57.50
N ILE A 313 2.31 20.38 -57.66
CA ILE A 313 3.58 20.35 -56.95
C ILE A 313 3.39 20.60 -55.44
N LEU A 314 2.54 21.55 -55.07
CA LEU A 314 2.18 21.84 -53.67
C LEU A 314 1.41 20.70 -53.04
N PHE A 315 0.51 20.01 -53.76
CA PHE A 315 -0.16 18.81 -53.26
C PHE A 315 0.85 17.67 -53.01
N LYS A 316 1.79 17.46 -53.93
CA LYS A 316 2.82 16.43 -53.78
C LYS A 316 3.72 16.73 -52.60
N PHE A 317 4.18 17.96 -52.43
CA PHE A 317 4.95 18.41 -51.25
C PHE A 317 4.17 18.21 -49.96
N ALA A 318 2.89 18.60 -49.90
CA ALA A 318 2.07 18.41 -48.70
C ALA A 318 1.84 16.93 -48.37
N GLU A 319 1.73 16.06 -49.38
CA GLU A 319 1.60 14.60 -49.19
C GLU A 319 2.90 14.01 -48.64
N LEU A 320 4.06 14.39 -49.18
CA LEU A 320 5.37 13.97 -48.66
C LEU A 320 5.58 14.41 -47.22
N GLN A 321 5.30 15.69 -46.95
CA GLN A 321 5.43 16.24 -45.58
C GLN A 321 4.53 15.50 -44.60
N LYS A 322 3.31 15.16 -44.97
CA LYS A 322 2.39 14.38 -44.15
C LYS A 322 2.89 12.96 -43.93
N LYS A 323 3.46 12.30 -44.94
CA LYS A 323 4.06 10.97 -44.80
C LYS A 323 5.26 10.99 -43.86
N ILE A 324 6.15 11.97 -44.01
CA ILE A 324 7.32 12.14 -43.13
C ILE A 324 6.85 12.36 -41.68
N GLU A 325 5.86 13.24 -41.47
CA GLU A 325 5.33 13.49 -40.12
C GLU A 325 4.73 12.23 -39.48
N ILE A 326 3.96 11.45 -40.23
CA ILE A 326 3.38 10.18 -39.73
C ILE A 326 4.48 9.20 -39.31
N LEU A 327 5.47 9.00 -40.17
CA LEU A 327 6.57 8.07 -39.89
C LEU A 327 7.44 8.57 -38.71
N SER A 328 7.73 9.86 -38.67
CA SER A 328 8.47 10.47 -37.57
C SER A 328 7.73 10.34 -36.22
N ASN A 329 6.41 10.57 -36.22
CA ASN A 329 5.59 10.40 -35.02
C ASN A 329 5.56 8.92 -34.57
N GLN A 330 5.50 7.96 -35.53
CA GLN A 330 5.59 6.54 -35.21
C GLN A 330 6.92 6.19 -34.54
N ASN A 331 8.04 6.71 -35.08
CA ASN A 331 9.37 6.49 -34.53
C ASN A 331 9.49 7.13 -33.13
N LYS A 332 8.98 8.37 -32.96
CA LYS A 332 8.96 9.06 -31.67
C LYS A 332 8.21 8.24 -30.61
N TYR A 333 7.03 7.70 -30.93
CA TYR A 333 6.27 6.90 -29.98
C TYR A 333 6.98 5.57 -29.63
N TYR A 334 7.70 4.98 -30.61
CA TYR A 334 8.53 3.80 -30.31
C TYR A 334 9.66 4.16 -29.33
N ASP A 335 10.41 5.21 -29.62
CA ASP A 335 11.55 5.65 -28.81
C ASP A 335 11.08 6.05 -27.37
N GLU A 336 9.95 6.75 -27.26
CA GLU A 336 9.34 7.12 -25.98
C GLU A 336 8.92 5.88 -25.15
N LEU A 337 8.35 4.86 -25.78
CA LEU A 337 8.06 3.58 -25.14
C LEU A 337 9.32 2.91 -24.57
N GLN A 338 10.44 2.96 -25.31
CA GLN A 338 11.71 2.39 -24.85
C GLN A 338 12.23 3.16 -23.63
N VAL A 339 12.16 4.50 -23.65
CA VAL A 339 12.55 5.36 -22.51
C VAL A 339 11.71 5.03 -21.29
N LEU A 340 10.38 5.05 -21.40
CA LEU A 340 9.48 4.75 -20.28
C LEU A 340 9.69 3.34 -19.72
N SER A 341 9.92 2.36 -20.62
CA SER A 341 10.21 0.98 -20.21
C SER A 341 11.51 0.87 -19.45
N LYS A 342 12.55 1.59 -19.90
CA LYS A 342 13.84 1.66 -19.21
C LYS A 342 13.72 2.35 -17.85
N GLU A 343 13.08 3.49 -17.80
CA GLU A 343 12.87 4.23 -16.54
C GLU A 343 12.13 3.40 -15.50
N LYS A 344 11.08 2.68 -15.93
CA LYS A 344 10.36 1.76 -15.03
C LYS A 344 11.27 0.65 -14.52
N LYS A 345 12.05 0.02 -15.39
CA LYS A 345 13.00 -1.03 -15.00
C LYS A 345 14.07 -0.50 -14.04
N ASP A 346 14.61 0.68 -14.31
CA ASP A 346 15.62 1.31 -13.46
C ASP A 346 15.04 1.68 -12.09
N ALA A 347 13.80 2.20 -12.04
CA ALA A 347 13.10 2.49 -10.78
C ALA A 347 12.85 1.20 -9.96
N ASP A 348 12.40 0.11 -10.60
CA ASP A 348 12.22 -1.19 -9.95
C ASP A 348 13.55 -1.75 -9.41
N SER A 349 14.62 -1.63 -10.19
CA SER A 349 15.96 -2.08 -9.79
C SER A 349 16.47 -1.30 -8.56
N ARG A 350 16.33 0.02 -8.56
CA ARG A 350 16.71 0.89 -7.42
C ARG A 350 15.91 0.53 -6.17
N LYS A 351 14.59 0.36 -6.30
CA LYS A 351 13.72 -0.09 -5.21
C LYS A 351 14.19 -1.43 -4.64
N GLN A 352 14.49 -2.39 -5.52
CA GLN A 352 14.94 -3.72 -5.10
C GLN A 352 16.30 -3.68 -4.40
N MET A 353 17.24 -2.91 -4.92
CA MET A 353 18.57 -2.72 -4.30
C MET A 353 18.44 -2.06 -2.93
N MET A 354 17.65 -0.99 -2.80
CA MET A 354 17.41 -0.32 -1.52
C MET A 354 16.79 -1.29 -0.52
N ARG A 355 15.77 -2.05 -0.94
CA ARG A 355 15.13 -3.06 -0.09
C ARG A 355 16.13 -4.09 0.45
N MET A 356 16.99 -4.63 -0.42
CA MET A 356 18.01 -5.60 -0.02
C MET A 356 19.03 -4.99 0.94
N GLN A 357 19.43 -3.75 0.71
CA GLN A 357 20.33 -3.02 1.61
C GLN A 357 19.70 -2.85 3.00
N GLN A 358 18.45 -2.38 3.07
CA GLN A 358 17.75 -2.19 4.34
C GLN A 358 17.50 -3.52 5.07
N LEU A 359 17.14 -4.58 4.34
CA LEU A 359 16.99 -5.92 4.92
C LEU A 359 18.31 -6.47 5.45
N SER A 360 19.43 -6.26 4.76
CA SER A 360 20.75 -6.66 5.24
C SER A 360 21.15 -5.91 6.50
N GLN A 361 20.88 -4.62 6.57
CA GLN A 361 21.12 -3.79 7.75
C GLN A 361 20.27 -4.27 8.94
N LEU A 362 18.98 -4.48 8.71
CA LEU A 362 18.04 -5.00 9.70
C LEU A 362 18.48 -6.36 10.23
N GLN A 363 18.88 -7.27 9.33
CA GLN A 363 19.40 -8.59 9.67
C GLN A 363 20.60 -8.50 10.61
N ASN A 364 21.56 -7.64 10.28
CA ASN A 364 22.75 -7.46 11.10
C ASN A 364 22.41 -6.93 12.49
N TRP A 365 21.55 -5.91 12.59
CA TRP A 365 21.14 -5.37 13.89
C TRP A 365 20.46 -6.41 14.77
N ILE A 366 19.46 -7.10 14.20
CA ILE A 366 18.72 -8.14 14.94
C ILE A 366 19.64 -9.27 15.35
N ASN A 367 20.51 -9.78 14.46
CA ASN A 367 21.38 -10.92 14.79
C ASN A 367 22.43 -10.56 15.84
N ILE A 368 22.99 -9.35 15.82
CA ILE A 368 23.87 -8.86 16.90
C ILE A 368 23.10 -8.83 18.22
N LYS A 369 21.87 -8.33 18.22
CA LYS A 369 21.06 -8.28 19.44
C LYS A 369 20.67 -9.67 19.95
N LEU A 370 20.30 -10.58 19.05
CA LEU A 370 20.00 -11.96 19.39
C LEU A 370 21.20 -12.67 20.00
N GLN A 371 22.40 -12.43 19.47
CA GLN A 371 23.63 -12.95 20.04
C GLN A 371 23.86 -12.40 21.45
N GLN A 372 23.74 -11.09 21.66
CA GLN A 372 23.89 -10.46 22.97
C GLN A 372 22.94 -11.09 24.00
N LEU A 373 21.64 -11.17 23.68
CA LEU A 373 20.64 -11.77 24.58
C LEU A 373 20.89 -13.24 24.83
N ASN A 374 21.33 -14.02 23.82
CA ASN A 374 21.68 -15.43 23.99
C ASN A 374 22.92 -15.60 24.88
N ASP A 375 23.92 -14.75 24.74
CA ASP A 375 25.16 -14.81 25.53
C ASP A 375 24.93 -14.42 27.00
N GLU A 376 23.96 -13.54 27.29
CA GLU A 376 23.49 -13.28 28.65
C GLU A 376 22.91 -14.53 29.33
N ILE A 377 22.28 -15.44 28.57
CA ILE A 377 21.72 -16.69 29.09
C ILE A 377 22.83 -17.75 29.26
N TYR A 378 23.65 -17.93 28.24
CA TYR A 378 24.52 -19.08 28.10
C TYR A 378 26.02 -18.78 28.15
N HIS A 379 26.43 -17.54 28.40
CA HIS A 379 27.83 -17.12 28.42
C HIS A 379 28.60 -17.59 27.17
N ALA A 380 28.02 -17.42 26.01
CA ALA A 380 28.54 -17.80 24.69
C ALA A 380 28.79 -19.34 24.50
N THR A 381 28.19 -20.19 25.32
CA THR A 381 28.33 -21.64 25.17
C THR A 381 27.36 -22.29 24.21
N LYS A 382 26.25 -21.60 23.85
CA LYS A 382 25.25 -22.07 22.88
C LYS A 382 25.13 -21.08 21.73
N ARG A 383 24.84 -21.61 20.55
CA ARG A 383 24.60 -20.76 19.34
C ARG A 383 23.34 -19.92 19.51
N PRO A 384 23.39 -18.64 19.07
CA PRO A 384 22.21 -17.79 19.05
C PRO A 384 21.24 -18.18 17.93
N PRO A 385 19.96 -17.85 18.06
CA PRO A 385 19.07 -17.84 16.90
C PRO A 385 19.49 -16.76 15.91
N ILE A 386 19.28 -16.99 14.64
CA ILE A 386 19.57 -16.04 13.57
C ILE A 386 18.35 -15.85 12.68
N ILE A 387 18.20 -14.64 12.16
CA ILE A 387 17.25 -14.32 11.11
C ILE A 387 18.00 -14.00 9.81
N MET A 388 17.50 -14.51 8.70
CA MET A 388 18.03 -14.24 7.36
C MET A 388 16.91 -13.77 6.49
N PHE A 389 17.12 -12.66 5.79
CA PHE A 389 16.14 -12.08 4.87
C PHE A 389 16.56 -12.28 3.41
N ASP A 390 15.59 -12.63 2.59
CA ASP A 390 15.62 -12.52 1.14
C ASP A 390 14.56 -11.50 0.70
N ASN A 391 14.50 -11.13 -0.56
CA ASN A 391 13.54 -10.15 -1.07
C ASN A 391 12.06 -10.49 -0.79
N LYS A 392 11.73 -11.77 -0.76
CA LYS A 392 10.34 -12.27 -0.70
C LYS A 392 10.02 -13.09 0.54
N GLN A 393 11.01 -13.54 1.26
CA GLN A 393 10.85 -14.46 2.39
C GLN A 393 11.96 -14.26 3.42
N TYR A 394 11.78 -14.83 4.59
CA TYR A 394 12.79 -14.87 5.64
C TYR A 394 12.91 -16.27 6.21
N LYS A 395 14.03 -16.55 6.87
CA LYS A 395 14.28 -17.76 7.59
C LYS A 395 14.73 -17.42 9.01
N PHE A 396 14.19 -18.11 9.99
CA PHE A 396 14.55 -17.95 11.39
C PHE A 396 14.91 -19.31 11.97
N GLU A 397 16.13 -19.48 12.47
CA GLU A 397 16.61 -20.76 12.99
C GLU A 397 17.81 -20.60 13.92
N THR A 398 18.10 -21.62 14.68
CA THR A 398 19.41 -21.80 15.33
C THR A 398 20.19 -22.88 14.57
N ILE A 399 21.38 -22.54 14.10
CA ILE A 399 22.18 -23.43 13.25
C ILE A 399 22.52 -24.71 14.04
N ASP A 400 22.27 -25.87 13.44
CA ASP A 400 22.51 -27.20 14.01
C ASP A 400 21.76 -27.52 15.33
N ASP A 401 20.70 -26.73 15.64
CA ASP A 401 19.84 -27.00 16.79
C ASP A 401 18.37 -26.74 16.44
N THR A 402 17.64 -27.80 16.16
CA THR A 402 16.22 -27.77 15.77
C THR A 402 15.29 -28.18 16.91
N GLY A 403 15.83 -28.26 18.13
CA GLY A 403 15.06 -28.62 19.33
C GLY A 403 13.91 -27.65 19.58
N THR A 404 12.74 -28.15 19.93
CA THR A 404 11.54 -27.33 20.17
C THR A 404 11.81 -26.22 21.19
N GLY A 405 12.47 -26.53 22.31
CA GLY A 405 12.83 -25.55 23.33
C GLY A 405 13.76 -24.46 22.84
N THR A 406 14.71 -24.80 21.96
CA THR A 406 15.61 -23.84 21.31
C THR A 406 14.86 -22.90 20.36
N CYS A 407 13.92 -23.44 19.57
CA CYS A 407 13.13 -22.64 18.65
C CYS A 407 12.23 -21.65 19.41
N TYR A 408 11.52 -22.10 20.46
CA TYR A 408 10.67 -21.20 21.28
C TYR A 408 11.50 -20.16 22.05
N ARG A 409 12.66 -20.55 22.60
CA ARG A 409 13.59 -19.59 23.17
C ARG A 409 14.03 -18.55 22.15
N GLY A 410 14.37 -18.98 20.93
CA GLY A 410 14.72 -18.09 19.84
C GLY A 410 13.64 -17.05 19.59
N MET A 411 12.36 -17.46 19.53
CA MET A 411 11.23 -16.56 19.35
C MET A 411 11.10 -15.55 20.50
N VAL A 412 11.27 -15.98 21.75
CA VAL A 412 11.24 -15.06 22.91
C VAL A 412 12.38 -14.05 22.84
N LEU A 413 13.60 -14.48 22.48
CA LEU A 413 14.74 -13.58 22.32
C LEU A 413 14.52 -12.59 21.17
N PHE A 414 13.91 -13.03 20.08
CA PHE A 414 13.53 -12.15 18.98
C PHE A 414 12.54 -11.07 19.41
N ASP A 415 11.48 -11.45 20.13
CA ASP A 415 10.51 -10.51 20.67
C ASP A 415 11.14 -9.49 21.64
N LEU A 416 12.07 -9.95 22.50
CA LEU A 416 12.84 -9.09 23.41
C LEU A 416 13.76 -8.14 22.63
N ALA A 417 14.43 -8.61 21.58
CA ALA A 417 15.27 -7.77 20.74
C ALA A 417 14.45 -6.64 20.11
N VAL A 418 13.31 -6.98 19.52
CA VAL A 418 12.40 -5.99 18.94
C VAL A 418 11.87 -5.02 19.99
N LEU A 419 11.47 -5.51 21.17
CA LEU A 419 11.00 -4.64 22.25
C LEU A 419 12.06 -3.64 22.67
N GLN A 420 13.30 -4.07 22.83
CA GLN A 420 14.39 -3.22 23.35
C GLN A 420 14.83 -2.17 22.31
N ASP A 421 14.87 -2.54 21.03
CA ASP A 421 15.48 -1.73 20.00
C ASP A 421 14.49 -0.82 19.24
N THR A 422 13.17 -0.98 19.45
CA THR A 422 12.16 -0.27 18.67
C THR A 422 11.14 0.46 19.54
N CYS A 423 10.15 1.13 18.94
CA CYS A 423 9.02 1.73 19.64
C CYS A 423 7.93 0.73 20.07
N LEU A 424 8.13 -0.59 19.91
CA LEU A 424 7.19 -1.59 20.41
C LEU A 424 6.91 -1.36 21.91
N PRO A 425 5.64 -1.15 22.31
CA PRO A 425 5.33 -0.71 23.68
C PRO A 425 5.24 -1.86 24.67
N ILE A 426 4.85 -3.06 24.21
CA ILE A 426 4.54 -4.18 25.08
C ILE A 426 4.93 -5.51 24.47
N LEU A 427 5.15 -6.52 25.33
CA LEU A 427 5.10 -7.94 24.99
C LEU A 427 4.05 -8.66 25.83
N VAL A 428 3.48 -9.71 25.27
CA VAL A 428 2.64 -10.66 26.01
C VAL A 428 3.09 -12.07 25.66
N HIS A 429 3.59 -12.82 26.64
CA HIS A 429 4.04 -14.20 26.47
C HIS A 429 3.21 -15.14 27.33
N ASP A 430 2.50 -16.04 26.69
CA ASP A 430 1.66 -17.03 27.35
C ASP A 430 2.49 -18.23 27.82
N SER A 431 1.99 -18.93 28.84
CA SER A 431 2.60 -20.14 29.40
C SER A 431 2.83 -21.23 28.35
N VAL A 432 2.01 -21.32 27.32
CA VAL A 432 2.17 -22.28 26.22
C VAL A 432 3.52 -22.11 25.52
N LEU A 433 3.98 -20.89 25.35
CA LEU A 433 5.27 -20.57 24.76
C LEU A 433 6.40 -20.83 25.77
N LEU A 434 6.25 -20.33 26.99
CA LEU A 434 7.31 -20.37 27.98
C LEU A 434 7.59 -21.78 28.49
N LYS A 435 6.58 -22.66 28.57
CA LYS A 435 6.72 -24.08 28.99
C LYS A 435 7.60 -24.92 28.09
N GLN A 436 7.82 -24.53 26.87
CA GLN A 436 8.65 -25.26 25.91
C GLN A 436 10.15 -25.02 26.14
N ILE A 437 10.50 -23.99 26.89
CA ILE A 437 11.87 -23.53 27.12
C ILE A 437 12.43 -24.17 28.39
N GLU A 438 13.71 -24.49 28.39
CA GLU A 438 14.39 -25.04 29.56
C GLU A 438 14.40 -24.08 30.77
N ASP A 439 14.25 -24.59 31.98
CA ASP A 439 14.09 -23.79 33.19
C ASP A 439 15.25 -22.81 33.42
N VAL A 440 16.49 -23.22 33.15
CA VAL A 440 17.68 -22.35 33.27
C VAL A 440 17.59 -21.11 32.37
N ALA A 441 17.11 -21.29 31.16
CA ALA A 441 16.91 -20.17 30.23
C ALA A 441 15.73 -19.28 30.66
N ILE A 442 14.63 -19.86 31.13
CA ILE A 442 13.48 -19.11 31.66
C ILE A 442 13.91 -18.23 32.83
N GLU A 443 14.70 -18.70 33.75
CA GLU A 443 15.18 -17.92 34.90
C GLU A 443 15.95 -16.67 34.45
N LYS A 444 16.80 -16.79 33.44
CA LYS A 444 17.51 -15.65 32.85
C LYS A 444 16.58 -14.71 32.07
N ILE A 445 15.62 -15.26 31.31
CA ILE A 445 14.60 -14.48 30.61
C ILE A 445 13.74 -13.71 31.62
N LEU A 446 13.43 -14.27 32.80
CA LEU A 446 12.71 -13.54 33.86
C LEU A 446 13.52 -12.35 34.39
N ASP A 447 14.85 -12.48 34.54
CA ASP A 447 15.72 -11.35 34.87
C ASP A 447 15.61 -10.25 33.77
N MET A 448 15.70 -10.62 32.46
CA MET A 448 15.55 -9.68 31.34
C MET A 448 14.19 -9.01 31.33
N TYR A 449 13.12 -9.75 31.63
CA TYR A 449 11.76 -9.17 31.72
C TYR A 449 11.66 -8.15 32.86
N LYS A 450 12.21 -8.48 34.03
CA LYS A 450 12.22 -7.60 35.21
C LYS A 450 12.96 -6.30 34.92
N ASP A 451 14.09 -6.38 34.22
CA ASP A 451 14.95 -5.22 33.93
C ASP A 451 14.47 -4.40 32.73
N SER A 452 13.43 -4.86 32.02
CA SER A 452 12.83 -4.13 30.91
C SER A 452 12.21 -2.80 31.37
N LYS A 453 12.50 -1.73 30.61
CA LYS A 453 11.86 -0.42 30.79
C LYS A 453 10.45 -0.36 30.20
N LYS A 454 10.06 -1.35 29.41
CA LYS A 454 8.76 -1.44 28.75
C LYS A 454 7.93 -2.55 29.38
N GLN A 455 6.62 -2.47 29.19
CA GLN A 455 5.70 -3.38 29.85
C GLN A 455 5.72 -4.78 29.21
N ILE A 456 5.85 -5.80 30.03
CA ILE A 456 5.81 -7.20 29.65
C ILE A 456 4.76 -7.90 30.51
N PHE A 457 3.83 -8.59 29.85
CA PHE A 457 2.87 -9.47 30.53
C PHE A 457 3.26 -10.92 30.26
N ILE A 458 3.33 -11.70 31.32
CA ILE A 458 3.57 -13.14 31.22
C ILE A 458 2.51 -13.92 31.97
N SER A 459 2.17 -15.10 31.49
CA SER A 459 1.45 -16.10 32.27
C SER A 459 2.34 -17.31 32.54
N LEU A 460 2.34 -17.79 33.77
CA LEU A 460 3.13 -18.95 34.20
C LEU A 460 2.31 -19.83 35.15
N ASP A 461 2.31 -21.13 34.92
CA ASP A 461 1.57 -22.10 35.73
C ASP A 461 2.48 -22.85 36.74
N LYS A 462 3.80 -22.84 36.51
CA LYS A 462 4.76 -23.60 37.32
C LYS A 462 5.75 -22.70 38.09
N ALA A 463 5.25 -21.62 38.70
CA ALA A 463 6.11 -20.67 39.40
C ALA A 463 7.01 -21.31 40.48
N THR A 464 6.57 -22.39 41.09
CA THR A 464 7.29 -23.10 42.17
C THR A 464 8.44 -24.01 41.69
N SER A 465 8.57 -24.26 40.38
CA SER A 465 9.64 -25.08 39.82
C SER A 465 10.98 -24.35 39.67
N TYR A 466 10.97 -23.04 39.73
CA TYR A 466 12.14 -22.19 39.51
C TYR A 466 12.91 -21.91 40.80
N SER A 467 14.12 -21.36 40.67
CA SER A 467 14.94 -20.95 41.80
C SER A 467 14.22 -19.95 42.73
N LYS A 468 14.62 -19.88 43.99
CA LYS A 468 14.05 -18.94 44.95
C LYS A 468 14.12 -17.49 44.49
N LYS A 469 15.18 -17.12 43.76
CA LYS A 469 15.31 -15.76 43.14
C LYS A 469 14.22 -15.52 42.12
N SER A 470 14.01 -16.43 41.20
CA SER A 470 12.98 -16.33 40.15
C SER A 470 11.57 -16.38 40.73
N GLN A 471 11.35 -17.22 41.75
CA GLN A 471 10.07 -17.21 42.49
C GLN A 471 9.79 -15.87 43.15
N GLN A 472 10.80 -15.20 43.73
CA GLN A 472 10.63 -13.89 44.33
C GLN A 472 10.26 -12.83 43.27
N ILE A 473 10.92 -12.82 42.11
CA ILE A 473 10.58 -11.92 40.98
C ILE A 473 9.12 -12.12 40.58
N LEU A 474 8.70 -13.37 40.40
CA LEU A 474 7.33 -13.71 40.03
C LEU A 474 6.32 -13.29 41.11
N PHE A 475 6.67 -13.46 42.38
CA PHE A 475 5.82 -13.04 43.49
C PHE A 475 5.66 -11.52 43.55
N ASP A 476 6.76 -10.77 43.44
CA ASP A 476 6.77 -9.30 43.54
C ASP A 476 6.03 -8.64 42.37
N LYS A 477 6.06 -9.27 41.20
CA LYS A 477 5.43 -8.75 39.98
C LYS A 477 4.05 -9.35 39.67
N LYS A 478 3.58 -10.27 40.54
CA LYS A 478 2.31 -10.96 40.36
C LYS A 478 1.12 -9.97 40.50
N VAL A 479 0.33 -9.84 39.47
CA VAL A 479 -0.88 -9.00 39.45
C VAL A 479 -2.17 -9.81 39.58
N LEU A 480 -2.15 -11.10 39.19
CA LEU A 480 -3.31 -11.98 39.21
C LEU A 480 -2.87 -13.42 39.50
N CYS A 481 -3.66 -14.12 40.30
CA CYS A 481 -3.46 -15.57 40.56
C CYS A 481 -4.82 -16.25 40.35
N LEU A 482 -4.96 -16.97 39.26
CA LEU A 482 -6.16 -17.75 38.96
C LEU A 482 -6.05 -19.14 39.60
N GLY A 483 -7.19 -19.72 39.95
CA GLY A 483 -7.27 -21.06 40.54
C GLY A 483 -8.70 -21.57 40.60
N PRO A 484 -8.93 -22.78 41.07
CA PRO A 484 -10.27 -23.35 41.25
C PRO A 484 -11.02 -22.71 42.43
N ASN A 485 -12.31 -23.04 42.55
CA ASN A 485 -13.18 -22.72 43.68
C ASN A 485 -13.38 -21.21 43.91
N GLY A 486 -13.84 -20.52 42.88
CA GLY A 486 -14.16 -19.08 42.94
C GLY A 486 -12.99 -18.15 42.64
N ARG A 487 -11.81 -18.71 42.32
CA ARG A 487 -10.63 -17.96 41.90
C ARG A 487 -10.41 -18.00 40.37
N GLU A 488 -11.38 -18.52 39.63
CA GLU A 488 -11.40 -18.46 38.18
C GLU A 488 -11.59 -16.98 37.72
N LEU A 489 -11.24 -16.68 36.50
CA LEU A 489 -11.25 -15.31 35.97
C LEU A 489 -12.62 -14.62 36.11
N PHE A 490 -13.71 -15.39 36.03
CA PHE A 490 -15.10 -14.91 36.22
C PHE A 490 -15.75 -15.48 37.48
N GLY A 491 -14.96 -15.95 38.46
CA GLY A 491 -15.44 -16.45 39.73
C GLY A 491 -16.11 -17.82 39.70
N GLN A 492 -16.23 -18.45 38.55
CA GLN A 492 -16.86 -19.75 38.36
C GLN A 492 -16.23 -20.56 37.22
N SER A 493 -16.38 -21.87 37.29
CA SER A 493 -16.01 -22.79 36.22
C SER A 493 -17.29 -23.34 35.58
N TRP A 494 -17.37 -23.28 34.26
CA TRP A 494 -18.46 -23.87 33.47
C TRP A 494 -18.11 -25.23 32.84
N SER A 495 -16.92 -25.75 33.13
CA SER A 495 -16.52 -27.10 32.73
C SER A 495 -17.02 -28.18 33.70
N ARG A 496 -17.61 -27.81 34.85
CA ARG A 496 -18.21 -28.77 35.79
C ARG A 496 -19.63 -29.12 35.31
N LYS A 497 -19.88 -30.45 35.27
CA LYS A 497 -21.24 -30.98 35.06
C LYS A 497 -22.08 -30.80 36.32
#